data_a26185ca13c77cd8747e6092b47b68ac
#
_entry.id   a26185ca13c77cd8747e6092b47b68ac
#
_cell.length_a   1.000
_cell.length_b   1.000
_cell.length_c   1.000
_cell.angle_alpha   90.00
_cell.angle_beta   90.00
_cell.angle_gamma   90.00
#
_symmetry.space_group_name_H-M   'P 1'
#
loop_
_entity.id
_entity.type
_entity.pdbx_description
1 polymer ?
#
loop_
_entity_poly.entity_id
_entity_poly.type
_entity_poly.pdbx_seq_one_letter_code
_entity_poly.pdbx_strand_id
1 'polypeptide(L)'
;MSTQDLSGKIALVTGASRGIGAAIADTLAAAGAKVIGTATSESGAAAISERLAQWGGEGRALNSAEPETIENLIADIEKEFGKLDILVNNAGITRDNLLMRMKEEEWDDIMQVNLKSVFRASKAVLRGMMKQRAGRIINITSVVGVMGNAGQTNYAAAKAGLIGFSKSMAREVGSRGITVNCVAPGFIDTDKIGR
;
A
#
# COMPACT_ATOMS: atom_id res chain seq x y z
N MET A 1 -24.79 0.47 8.57
CA MET A 1 -23.96 0.18 7.39
C MET A 1 -23.66 -1.31 7.43
N SER A 2 -23.98 -2.05 6.37
CA SER A 2 -23.59 -3.46 6.27
C SER A 2 -22.07 -3.53 6.26
N THR A 3 -21.46 -3.97 7.34
CA THR A 3 -20.02 -4.26 7.39
C THR A 3 -19.81 -5.48 6.51
N GLN A 4 -19.04 -5.31 5.44
CA GLN A 4 -18.65 -6.43 4.58
C GLN A 4 -17.86 -7.41 5.45
N ASP A 5 -18.28 -8.66 5.50
CA ASP A 5 -17.58 -9.70 6.23
C ASP A 5 -16.32 -10.12 5.45
N LEU A 6 -15.17 -9.92 6.05
CA LEU A 6 -13.85 -10.29 5.50
C LEU A 6 -13.25 -11.51 6.23
N SER A 7 -14.06 -12.27 6.97
CA SER A 7 -13.62 -13.47 7.68
C SER A 7 -12.88 -14.44 6.75
N GLY A 8 -11.72 -14.90 7.18
CA GLY A 8 -10.88 -15.80 6.40
C GLY A 8 -10.09 -15.13 5.25
N LYS A 9 -10.16 -13.81 5.10
CA LYS A 9 -9.33 -13.06 4.15
C LYS A 9 -7.99 -12.68 4.77
N ILE A 10 -6.93 -12.76 3.98
CA ILE A 10 -5.59 -12.32 4.35
C ILE A 10 -5.31 -10.99 3.65
N ALA A 11 -4.96 -9.97 4.40
CA ALA A 11 -4.71 -8.63 3.90
C ALA A 11 -3.32 -8.13 4.27
N LEU A 12 -2.59 -7.57 3.29
CA LEU A 12 -1.34 -6.85 3.51
C LEU A 12 -1.60 -5.35 3.33
N VAL A 13 -1.24 -4.55 4.33
CA VAL A 13 -1.32 -3.08 4.30
C VAL A 13 0.07 -2.50 4.48
N THR A 14 0.64 -1.90 3.44
CA THR A 14 1.96 -1.27 3.56
C THR A 14 1.86 0.10 4.23
N GLY A 15 2.84 0.42 5.10
CA GLY A 15 2.86 1.69 5.82
C GLY A 15 1.72 1.86 6.83
N ALA A 16 1.46 0.82 7.61
CA ALA A 16 0.32 0.73 8.55
C ALA A 16 0.63 1.23 9.98
N SER A 17 1.76 1.90 10.20
CA SER A 17 2.16 2.35 11.54
C SER A 17 1.33 3.53 12.06
N ARG A 18 0.82 4.38 11.18
CA ARG A 18 0.07 5.60 11.53
C ARG A 18 -0.82 6.10 10.39
N GLY A 19 -1.63 7.12 10.67
CA GLY A 19 -2.43 7.84 9.68
C GLY A 19 -3.37 6.95 8.88
N ILE A 20 -3.48 7.20 7.58
CA ILE A 20 -4.39 6.48 6.67
C ILE A 20 -4.13 4.96 6.69
N GLY A 21 -2.86 4.55 6.67
CA GLY A 21 -2.51 3.12 6.66
C GLY A 21 -2.94 2.40 7.93
N ALA A 22 -2.80 3.04 9.10
CA ALA A 22 -3.29 2.49 10.36
C ALA A 22 -4.81 2.34 10.37
N ALA A 23 -5.54 3.39 9.95
CA ALA A 23 -7.00 3.37 9.89
C ALA A 23 -7.53 2.28 8.93
N ILE A 24 -6.86 2.09 7.77
CA ILE A 24 -7.19 1.02 6.83
C ILE A 24 -6.97 -0.35 7.47
N ALA A 25 -5.80 -0.55 8.11
CA ALA A 25 -5.47 -1.82 8.76
C ALA A 25 -6.48 -2.18 9.85
N ASP A 26 -6.83 -1.23 10.71
CA ASP A 26 -7.80 -1.42 11.79
C ASP A 26 -9.21 -1.71 11.25
N THR A 27 -9.63 -0.99 10.21
CA THR A 27 -10.94 -1.20 9.58
C THR A 27 -11.07 -2.58 8.94
N LEU A 28 -10.04 -3.04 8.21
CA LEU A 28 -10.03 -4.37 7.61
C LEU A 28 -10.01 -5.46 8.68
N ALA A 29 -9.23 -5.27 9.74
CA ALA A 29 -9.15 -6.21 10.85
C ALA A 29 -10.49 -6.30 11.61
N ALA A 30 -11.12 -5.17 11.90
CA ALA A 30 -12.44 -5.12 12.52
C ALA A 30 -13.54 -5.76 11.64
N ALA A 31 -13.37 -5.79 10.33
CA ALA A 31 -14.24 -6.49 9.40
C ALA A 31 -13.96 -8.00 9.29
N GLY A 32 -13.01 -8.53 10.07
CA GLY A 32 -12.70 -9.97 10.14
C GLY A 32 -11.50 -10.45 9.31
N ALA A 33 -10.78 -9.57 8.61
CA ALA A 33 -9.58 -9.97 7.90
C ALA A 33 -8.41 -10.21 8.85
N LYS A 34 -7.58 -11.21 8.56
CA LYS A 34 -6.22 -11.31 9.14
C LYS A 34 -5.36 -10.27 8.45
N VAL A 35 -4.99 -9.22 9.16
CA VAL A 35 -4.20 -8.11 8.61
C VAL A 35 -2.74 -8.24 8.99
N ILE A 36 -1.87 -8.14 7.99
CA ILE A 36 -0.43 -7.93 8.14
C ILE A 36 -0.16 -6.47 7.77
N GLY A 37 0.24 -5.67 8.75
CA GLY A 37 0.62 -4.28 8.54
C GLY A 37 2.14 -4.12 8.49
N THR A 38 2.66 -3.18 7.67
CA THR A 38 4.11 -2.97 7.64
C THR A 38 4.53 -1.60 8.18
N ALA A 39 5.71 -1.57 8.75
CA ALA A 39 6.46 -0.38 9.15
C ALA A 39 7.91 -0.49 8.68
N THR A 40 8.63 0.63 8.64
CA THR A 40 10.05 0.64 8.22
C THR A 40 11.02 0.17 9.31
N SER A 41 10.56 0.02 10.56
CA SER A 41 11.36 -0.41 11.70
C SER A 41 10.71 -1.56 12.47
N GLU A 42 11.52 -2.34 13.17
CA GLU A 42 11.05 -3.41 14.05
C GLU A 42 10.15 -2.88 15.17
N SER A 43 10.50 -1.72 15.76
CA SER A 43 9.66 -1.07 16.77
C SER A 43 8.28 -0.66 16.22
N GLY A 44 8.25 -0.16 14.99
CA GLY A 44 6.99 0.14 14.30
C GLY A 44 6.17 -1.11 14.00
N ALA A 45 6.81 -2.21 13.62
CA ALA A 45 6.15 -3.49 13.40
C ALA A 45 5.57 -4.06 14.72
N ALA A 46 6.33 -3.96 15.83
CA ALA A 46 5.85 -4.36 17.14
C ALA A 46 4.61 -3.56 17.59
N ALA A 47 4.62 -2.24 17.41
CA ALA A 47 3.47 -1.39 17.71
C ALA A 47 2.22 -1.73 16.86
N ILE A 48 2.39 -2.09 15.58
CA ILE A 48 1.30 -2.58 14.74
C ILE A 48 0.76 -3.91 15.29
N SER A 49 1.64 -4.84 15.67
CA SER A 49 1.24 -6.13 16.24
C SER A 49 0.42 -5.95 17.52
N GLU A 50 0.86 -5.08 18.43
CA GLU A 50 0.13 -4.75 19.65
C GLU A 50 -1.27 -4.18 19.33
N ARG A 51 -1.35 -3.21 18.41
CA ARG A 51 -2.62 -2.59 18.01
C ARG A 51 -3.59 -3.58 17.38
N LEU A 52 -3.11 -4.48 16.52
CA LEU A 52 -3.94 -5.43 15.79
C LEU A 52 -4.19 -6.74 16.55
N ALA A 53 -3.56 -6.96 17.70
CA ALA A 53 -3.63 -8.22 18.47
C ALA A 53 -5.07 -8.67 18.77
N GLN A 54 -5.96 -7.73 19.10
CA GLN A 54 -7.37 -8.02 19.40
C GLN A 54 -8.13 -8.69 18.23
N TRP A 55 -7.65 -8.51 16.99
CA TRP A 55 -8.21 -9.12 15.77
C TRP A 55 -7.31 -10.21 15.19
N GLY A 56 -6.25 -10.59 15.92
CA GLY A 56 -5.29 -11.59 15.45
C GLY A 56 -4.38 -11.12 14.31
N GLY A 57 -4.30 -9.81 14.05
CA GLY A 57 -3.37 -9.21 13.08
C GLY A 57 -1.96 -9.08 13.62
N GLU A 58 -1.03 -8.69 12.76
CA GLU A 58 0.39 -8.56 13.11
C GLU A 58 1.09 -7.48 12.28
N GLY A 59 2.22 -7.00 12.79
CA GLY A 59 3.12 -6.08 12.09
C GLY A 59 4.39 -6.76 11.65
N ARG A 60 4.93 -6.35 10.50
CA ARG A 60 6.23 -6.80 9.99
C ARG A 60 7.05 -5.60 9.51
N ALA A 61 8.36 -5.68 9.71
CA ALA A 61 9.26 -4.65 9.19
C ALA A 61 9.40 -4.80 7.67
N LEU A 62 9.36 -3.68 6.95
CA LEU A 62 9.51 -3.64 5.52
C LEU A 62 10.16 -2.33 5.07
N ASN A 63 11.31 -2.40 4.44
CA ASN A 63 11.87 -1.28 3.71
C ASN A 63 11.40 -1.32 2.24
N SER A 64 10.37 -0.55 1.91
CA SER A 64 9.79 -0.52 0.56
C SER A 64 10.75 0.02 -0.52
N ALA A 65 11.87 0.64 -0.14
CA ALA A 65 12.90 1.07 -1.07
C ALA A 65 13.76 -0.10 -1.56
N GLU A 66 13.89 -1.16 -0.78
CA GLU A 66 14.70 -2.34 -1.11
C GLU A 66 13.91 -3.33 -1.97
N PRO A 67 14.45 -3.76 -3.13
CA PRO A 67 13.70 -4.58 -4.08
C PRO A 67 13.18 -5.91 -3.52
N GLU A 68 14.06 -6.65 -2.87
CA GLU A 68 13.81 -8.03 -2.48
C GLU A 68 12.93 -8.16 -1.22
N THR A 69 12.86 -7.12 -0.39
CA THR A 69 12.17 -7.19 0.90
C THR A 69 10.67 -7.39 0.76
N ILE A 70 10.04 -6.71 -0.21
CA ILE A 70 8.59 -6.83 -0.42
C ILE A 70 8.21 -8.15 -1.08
N GLU A 71 9.03 -8.64 -2.00
CA GLU A 71 8.82 -9.93 -2.67
C GLU A 71 8.95 -11.07 -1.68
N ASN A 72 9.98 -11.03 -0.82
CA ASN A 72 10.19 -12.02 0.25
C ASN A 72 9.04 -11.98 1.27
N LEU A 73 8.62 -10.79 1.71
CA LEU A 73 7.49 -10.65 2.64
C LEU A 73 6.21 -11.30 2.06
N ILE A 74 5.90 -11.04 0.80
CA ILE A 74 4.70 -11.62 0.15
C ILE A 74 4.83 -13.14 0.05
N ALA A 75 6.00 -13.65 -0.32
CA ALA A 75 6.26 -15.09 -0.38
C ALA A 75 6.10 -15.76 1.01
N ASP A 76 6.59 -15.11 2.06
CA ASP A 76 6.43 -15.59 3.43
C ASP A 76 4.97 -15.61 3.88
N ILE A 77 4.20 -14.56 3.57
CA ILE A 77 2.76 -14.50 3.84
C ILE A 77 2.02 -15.63 3.11
N GLU A 78 2.29 -15.81 1.82
CA GLU A 78 1.65 -16.88 1.04
C GLU A 78 2.04 -18.27 1.55
N LYS A 79 3.26 -18.47 2.01
CA LYS A 79 3.72 -19.72 2.60
C LYS A 79 3.05 -20.00 3.94
N GLU A 80 2.90 -18.98 4.79
CA GLU A 80 2.36 -19.10 6.14
C GLU A 80 0.83 -19.26 6.14
N PHE A 81 0.12 -18.44 5.35
CA PHE A 81 -1.34 -18.41 5.31
C PHE A 81 -1.97 -19.10 4.09
N GLY A 82 -1.16 -19.59 3.16
CA GLY A 82 -1.60 -20.28 1.94
C GLY A 82 -2.11 -19.34 0.85
N LYS A 83 -2.29 -18.04 1.12
CA LYS A 83 -2.84 -17.05 0.19
C LYS A 83 -2.59 -15.61 0.65
N LEU A 84 -2.77 -14.68 -0.29
CA LEU A 84 -2.97 -13.26 -0.01
C LEU A 84 -4.17 -12.75 -0.81
N ASP A 85 -5.23 -12.32 -0.14
CA ASP A 85 -6.50 -11.92 -0.78
C ASP A 85 -6.55 -10.43 -1.10
N ILE A 86 -5.96 -9.59 -0.24
CA ILE A 86 -6.07 -8.12 -0.31
C ILE A 86 -4.67 -7.51 -0.15
N LEU A 87 -4.26 -6.69 -1.13
CA LEU A 87 -3.07 -5.87 -1.06
C LEU A 87 -3.47 -4.39 -1.05
N VAL A 88 -3.09 -3.66 0.00
CA VAL A 88 -3.23 -2.21 0.07
C VAL A 88 -1.85 -1.57 0.00
N ASN A 89 -1.54 -0.95 -1.12
CA ASN A 89 -0.34 -0.16 -1.33
C ASN A 89 -0.57 1.26 -0.82
N ASN A 90 -0.23 1.50 0.45
CA ASN A 90 -0.39 2.78 1.12
C ASN A 90 0.94 3.44 1.48
N ALA A 91 2.02 2.68 1.67
CA ALA A 91 3.32 3.25 2.00
C ALA A 91 3.73 4.34 1.00
N GLY A 92 4.22 5.46 1.50
CA GLY A 92 4.67 6.56 0.67
C GLY A 92 5.37 7.63 1.49
N ILE A 93 6.21 8.40 0.80
CA ILE A 93 6.97 9.53 1.35
C ILE A 93 6.70 10.79 0.53
N THR A 94 7.10 11.93 1.06
CA THR A 94 7.18 13.21 0.35
C THR A 94 8.62 13.74 0.38
N ARG A 95 9.01 14.46 -0.68
CA ARG A 95 10.27 15.20 -0.81
C ARG A 95 9.94 16.50 -1.55
N ASP A 96 9.30 17.40 -0.81
CA ASP A 96 8.74 18.62 -1.39
C ASP A 96 9.84 19.63 -1.68
N ASN A 97 9.91 20.08 -2.93
CA ASN A 97 10.82 21.14 -3.37
C ASN A 97 10.32 21.74 -4.69
N LEU A 98 10.59 23.01 -4.94
CA LEU A 98 10.31 23.61 -6.25
C LEU A 98 11.15 22.91 -7.32
N LEU A 99 10.58 22.63 -8.48
CA LEU A 99 11.24 21.89 -9.56
C LEU A 99 12.63 22.46 -9.89
N MET A 100 12.77 23.77 -9.92
CA MET A 100 14.05 24.46 -10.19
C MET A 100 15.15 24.14 -9.16
N ARG A 101 14.77 23.70 -7.94
CA ARG A 101 15.70 23.39 -6.85
C ARG A 101 15.69 21.90 -6.48
N MET A 102 14.78 21.14 -7.07
CA MET A 102 14.61 19.71 -6.78
C MET A 102 15.88 18.96 -7.20
N LYS A 103 16.42 18.18 -6.29
CA LYS A 103 17.56 17.30 -6.55
C LYS A 103 17.09 15.99 -7.17
N GLU A 104 17.96 15.37 -7.95
CA GLU A 104 17.67 14.08 -8.59
C GLU A 104 17.37 13.00 -7.55
N GLU A 105 18.06 13.01 -6.40
CA GLU A 105 17.80 12.07 -5.31
C GLU A 105 16.40 12.24 -4.72
N GLU A 106 15.88 13.48 -4.63
CA GLU A 106 14.52 13.76 -4.15
C GLU A 106 13.47 13.22 -5.13
N TRP A 107 13.74 13.25 -6.42
CA TRP A 107 12.92 12.64 -7.46
C TRP A 107 12.97 11.11 -7.38
N ASP A 108 14.17 10.54 -7.35
CA ASP A 108 14.39 9.10 -7.36
C ASP A 108 13.82 8.42 -6.12
N ASP A 109 13.98 9.01 -4.92
CA ASP A 109 13.36 8.53 -3.69
C ASP A 109 11.85 8.37 -3.84
N ILE A 110 11.19 9.40 -4.40
CA ILE A 110 9.74 9.38 -4.59
C ILE A 110 9.34 8.31 -5.61
N MET A 111 10.02 8.21 -6.74
CA MET A 111 9.72 7.18 -7.74
C MET A 111 9.95 5.78 -7.18
N GLN A 112 11.03 5.58 -6.44
CA GLN A 112 11.37 4.30 -5.83
C GLN A 112 10.32 3.85 -4.80
N VAL A 113 9.94 4.73 -3.87
CA VAL A 113 9.05 4.39 -2.76
C VAL A 113 7.58 4.47 -3.15
N ASN A 114 7.16 5.50 -3.90
CA ASN A 114 5.73 5.75 -4.14
C ASN A 114 5.19 5.07 -5.41
N LEU A 115 6.06 4.64 -6.33
CA LEU A 115 5.64 4.04 -7.59
C LEU A 115 6.25 2.64 -7.80
N LYS A 116 7.57 2.52 -7.75
CA LYS A 116 8.27 1.27 -8.05
C LYS A 116 7.99 0.18 -7.02
N SER A 117 7.85 0.54 -5.73
CA SER A 117 7.46 -0.41 -4.69
C SER A 117 6.07 -1.01 -4.95
N VAL A 118 5.12 -0.19 -5.42
CA VAL A 118 3.76 -0.62 -5.77
C VAL A 118 3.79 -1.60 -6.96
N PHE A 119 4.60 -1.30 -7.97
CA PHE A 119 4.82 -2.24 -9.07
C PHE A 119 5.35 -3.60 -8.57
N ARG A 120 6.36 -3.61 -7.69
CA ARG A 120 6.94 -4.84 -7.14
C ARG A 120 5.92 -5.63 -6.32
N ALA A 121 5.24 -4.98 -5.37
CA ALA A 121 4.23 -5.63 -4.55
C ALA A 121 3.09 -6.21 -5.39
N SER A 122 2.58 -5.42 -6.33
CA SER A 122 1.50 -5.83 -7.22
C SER A 122 1.91 -7.02 -8.09
N LYS A 123 3.13 -7.01 -8.64
CA LYS A 123 3.66 -8.12 -9.43
C LYS A 123 3.82 -9.40 -8.59
N ALA A 124 4.31 -9.27 -7.37
CA ALA A 124 4.57 -10.41 -6.49
C ALA A 124 3.28 -11.16 -6.13
N VAL A 125 2.17 -10.46 -5.84
CA VAL A 125 0.90 -11.11 -5.48
C VAL A 125 0.16 -11.74 -6.67
N LEU A 126 0.49 -11.35 -7.91
CA LEU A 126 -0.31 -11.75 -9.08
C LEU A 126 -0.39 -13.26 -9.27
N ARG A 127 0.72 -13.97 -9.11
CA ARG A 127 0.73 -15.43 -9.32
C ARG A 127 -0.25 -16.14 -8.39
N GLY A 128 -0.26 -15.79 -7.11
CA GLY A 128 -1.16 -16.34 -6.11
C GLY A 128 -2.61 -15.97 -6.41
N MET A 129 -2.89 -14.70 -6.63
CA MET A 129 -4.24 -14.21 -6.93
C MET A 129 -4.81 -14.80 -8.23
N MET A 130 -4.00 -14.92 -9.28
CA MET A 130 -4.43 -15.55 -10.54
C MET A 130 -4.77 -17.03 -10.38
N LYS A 131 -3.99 -17.77 -9.58
CA LYS A 131 -4.27 -19.17 -9.24
C LYS A 131 -5.56 -19.31 -8.47
N GLN A 132 -5.83 -18.41 -7.54
CA GLN A 132 -7.07 -18.37 -6.75
C GLN A 132 -8.29 -17.89 -7.57
N ARG A 133 -8.07 -17.21 -8.71
CA ARG A 133 -9.07 -16.47 -9.48
C ARG A 133 -9.84 -15.45 -8.62
N ALA A 134 -9.15 -14.87 -7.68
CA ALA A 134 -9.67 -13.84 -6.76
C ALA A 134 -8.53 -13.00 -6.22
N GLY A 135 -8.76 -11.70 -6.08
CA GLY A 135 -7.81 -10.77 -5.46
C GLY A 135 -8.33 -9.33 -5.47
N ARG A 136 -7.84 -8.53 -4.55
CA ARG A 136 -8.16 -7.10 -4.45
C ARG A 136 -6.87 -6.34 -4.24
N ILE A 137 -6.54 -5.47 -5.19
CA ILE A 137 -5.38 -4.58 -5.10
C ILE A 137 -5.91 -3.15 -5.02
N ILE A 138 -5.54 -2.44 -3.97
CA ILE A 138 -5.96 -1.07 -3.69
C ILE A 138 -4.71 -0.21 -3.58
N ASN A 139 -4.58 0.77 -4.46
CA ASN A 139 -3.46 1.70 -4.50
C ASN A 139 -3.90 3.06 -3.95
N ILE A 140 -3.28 3.49 -2.86
CA ILE A 140 -3.54 4.80 -2.27
C ILE A 140 -2.75 5.84 -3.06
N THR A 141 -3.47 6.61 -3.87
CA THR A 141 -2.95 7.71 -4.68
C THR A 141 -3.08 9.04 -3.91
N SER A 142 -3.41 10.11 -4.57
CA SER A 142 -3.67 11.42 -3.97
C SER A 142 -4.43 12.31 -4.95
N VAL A 143 -5.23 13.24 -4.45
CA VAL A 143 -5.76 14.35 -5.27
C VAL A 143 -4.64 15.14 -5.94
N VAL A 144 -3.46 15.22 -5.33
CA VAL A 144 -2.27 15.87 -5.91
C VAL A 144 -1.83 15.17 -7.21
N GLY A 145 -2.00 13.86 -7.32
CA GLY A 145 -1.75 13.13 -8.58
C GLY A 145 -2.75 13.45 -9.70
N VAL A 146 -3.89 14.06 -9.37
CA VAL A 146 -4.93 14.44 -10.34
C VAL A 146 -4.81 15.90 -10.73
N MET A 147 -4.63 16.79 -9.74
CA MET A 147 -4.67 18.25 -9.95
C MET A 147 -3.30 18.93 -9.87
N GLY A 148 -2.27 18.25 -9.41
CA GLY A 148 -0.96 18.84 -9.14
C GLY A 148 -0.92 19.64 -7.85
N ASN A 149 0.29 19.97 -7.39
CA ASN A 149 0.54 20.90 -6.30
C ASN A 149 1.94 21.50 -6.45
N ALA A 150 2.07 22.81 -6.19
CA ALA A 150 3.38 23.47 -6.25
C ALA A 150 4.36 22.83 -5.24
N GLY A 151 5.61 22.61 -5.67
CA GLY A 151 6.62 21.95 -4.84
C GLY A 151 6.52 20.42 -4.77
N GLN A 152 5.57 19.81 -5.47
CA GLN A 152 5.33 18.36 -5.44
C GLN A 152 5.32 17.71 -6.83
N THR A 153 6.13 18.19 -7.76
CA THR A 153 6.16 17.64 -9.13
C THR A 153 6.54 16.16 -9.16
N ASN A 154 7.50 15.72 -8.33
CA ASN A 154 7.89 14.33 -8.15
C ASN A 154 6.74 13.49 -7.55
N TYR A 155 6.14 13.96 -6.46
CA TYR A 155 5.03 13.27 -5.79
C TYR A 155 3.79 13.17 -6.70
N ALA A 156 3.42 14.27 -7.37
CA ALA A 156 2.33 14.30 -8.33
C ALA A 156 2.55 13.32 -9.48
N ALA A 157 3.77 13.28 -10.05
CA ALA A 157 4.12 12.35 -11.12
C ALA A 157 3.98 10.88 -10.67
N ALA A 158 4.49 10.53 -9.49
CA ALA A 158 4.38 9.18 -8.95
C ALA A 158 2.91 8.78 -8.71
N LYS A 159 2.11 9.66 -8.08
CA LYS A 159 0.70 9.38 -7.78
C LYS A 159 -0.19 9.37 -9.03
N ALA A 160 0.09 10.20 -10.03
CA ALA A 160 -0.55 10.11 -11.35
C ALA A 160 -0.16 8.82 -12.08
N GLY A 161 1.12 8.44 -12.02
CA GLY A 161 1.62 7.18 -12.57
C GLY A 161 0.90 5.95 -12.03
N LEU A 162 0.57 5.94 -10.73
CA LEU A 162 -0.21 4.87 -10.11
C LEU A 162 -1.62 4.75 -10.72
N ILE A 163 -2.25 5.85 -11.13
CA ILE A 163 -3.57 5.82 -11.75
C ILE A 163 -3.50 5.11 -13.11
N GLY A 164 -2.52 5.47 -13.93
CA GLY A 164 -2.29 4.81 -15.22
C GLY A 164 -1.93 3.34 -15.07
N PHE A 165 -1.01 3.03 -14.16
CA PHE A 165 -0.60 1.68 -13.80
C PHE A 165 -1.80 0.82 -13.40
N SER A 166 -2.64 1.31 -12.49
CA SER A 166 -3.79 0.58 -11.97
C SER A 166 -4.83 0.30 -13.05
N LYS A 167 -5.09 1.26 -13.94
CA LYS A 167 -6.03 1.08 -15.07
C LYS A 167 -5.56 0.01 -16.05
N SER A 168 -4.26 -0.01 -16.38
CA SER A 168 -3.69 -1.00 -17.28
C SER A 168 -3.74 -2.39 -16.64
N MET A 169 -3.27 -2.50 -15.40
CA MET A 169 -3.26 -3.75 -14.65
C MET A 169 -4.68 -4.33 -14.47
N ALA A 170 -5.68 -3.50 -14.18
CA ALA A 170 -7.07 -3.95 -14.06
C ALA A 170 -7.59 -4.62 -15.34
N ARG A 171 -7.17 -4.13 -16.52
CA ARG A 171 -7.50 -4.73 -17.81
C ARG A 171 -6.81 -6.07 -18.03
N GLU A 172 -5.56 -6.21 -17.58
CA GLU A 172 -4.79 -7.45 -17.71
C GLU A 172 -5.36 -8.59 -16.85
N VAL A 173 -5.82 -8.29 -15.64
CA VAL A 173 -6.17 -9.30 -14.63
C VAL A 173 -7.67 -9.43 -14.35
N GLY A 174 -8.50 -8.57 -14.89
CA GLY A 174 -9.95 -8.54 -14.62
C GLY A 174 -10.66 -9.85 -14.94
N SER A 175 -10.28 -10.53 -16.03
CA SER A 175 -10.83 -11.84 -16.43
C SER A 175 -10.47 -12.97 -15.42
N ARG A 176 -9.57 -12.71 -14.51
CA ARG A 176 -9.15 -13.63 -13.44
C ARG A 176 -9.82 -13.34 -12.09
N GLY A 177 -10.86 -12.50 -12.06
CA GLY A 177 -11.56 -12.14 -10.83
C GLY A 177 -10.75 -11.22 -9.88
N ILE A 178 -9.70 -10.59 -10.39
CA ILE A 178 -8.86 -9.65 -9.63
C ILE A 178 -9.27 -8.23 -9.98
N THR A 179 -9.50 -7.41 -8.96
CA THR A 179 -9.76 -5.97 -9.15
C THR A 179 -8.55 -5.15 -8.71
N VAL A 180 -8.28 -4.07 -9.44
CA VAL A 180 -7.22 -3.11 -9.13
C VAL A 180 -7.84 -1.72 -9.15
N ASN A 181 -7.86 -1.06 -8.00
CA ASN A 181 -8.50 0.23 -7.82
C ASN A 181 -7.55 1.24 -7.17
N CYS A 182 -7.80 2.51 -7.44
CA CYS A 182 -7.16 3.65 -6.79
C CYS A 182 -8.12 4.34 -5.85
N VAL A 183 -7.60 4.73 -4.70
CA VAL A 183 -8.25 5.69 -3.80
C VAL A 183 -7.36 6.94 -3.77
N ALA A 184 -7.94 8.10 -4.07
CA ALA A 184 -7.24 9.38 -4.11
C ALA A 184 -7.71 10.27 -2.94
N PRO A 185 -7.12 10.13 -1.74
CA PRO A 185 -7.47 10.98 -0.62
C PRO A 185 -7.17 12.44 -0.91
N GLY A 186 -8.00 13.33 -0.37
CA GLY A 186 -7.71 14.75 -0.26
C GLY A 186 -6.72 15.02 0.87
N PHE A 187 -6.78 16.24 1.41
CA PHE A 187 -6.00 16.62 2.60
C PHE A 187 -6.70 16.06 3.84
N ILE A 188 -6.21 14.90 4.29
CA ILE A 188 -6.70 14.23 5.50
C ILE A 188 -5.83 14.69 6.66
N ASP A 189 -6.45 15.19 7.71
CA ASP A 189 -5.75 15.56 8.94
C ASP A 189 -5.17 14.28 9.58
N THR A 190 -3.85 14.18 9.50
CA THR A 190 -3.06 13.09 10.05
C THR A 190 -1.78 13.68 10.63
N ASP A 191 -1.05 12.92 11.43
CA ASP A 191 0.24 13.32 12.01
C ASP A 191 1.27 13.84 10.99
N LYS A 192 1.02 13.65 9.68
CA LYS A 192 1.87 14.16 8.59
C LYS A 192 1.51 15.58 8.12
N ILE A 193 0.28 16.04 8.36
CA ILE A 193 -0.23 17.32 7.85
C ILE A 193 -0.28 18.39 8.96
N GLY A 194 -0.25 17.99 10.22
CA GLY A 194 -0.32 18.88 11.39
C GLY A 194 1.01 19.51 11.83
N ARG A 195 2.05 19.59 10.95
CA ARG A 195 3.31 20.29 11.26
C ARG A 195 3.74 21.20 10.12
#